data_a6a6b7e11b8ba805fc0c2c38ac40b2d4
#
_entry.id   a6a6b7e11b8ba805fc0c2c38ac40b2d4
#
_cell.length_a   1.000
_cell.length_b   1.000
_cell.length_c   1.000
_cell.angle_alpha   90.00
_cell.angle_beta   90.00
_cell.angle_gamma   90.00
#
_symmetry.space_group_name_H-M   'P 1'
#
loop_
_entity.id
_entity.type
_entity.pdbx_description
1 polymer ?
#
loop_
_entity_poly.entity_id
_entity_poly.type
_entity_poly.pdbx_seq_one_letter_code
_entity_poly.pdbx_strand_id
1 'polypeptide(L)'
;MVSAAFSEVNTVWKNLRYRMGKVDFEDLQEILYNRAVVKAEPELVELLANRYRRIYLDEFQDVSRIQYEILKVYQGGKGQAEDGYSGNTVVDRQSGAVIAIGDDDQSIYSWRGADIQFLTRRFPVDFHAKVYQNPKNYRTPSTILDAVIPCIERNKERYEKPLKSATVGGEIRYCCVPDYNTMCNTLTRFVQEDLARGKSVTVLVRVNSDGLMPAMALSREGVPCTLSSAEMTLSGSVGTLARGFVDLANNRYNDGARKALKELIPNTQLGNAMSEYMEKTRCGLWDISEEDILYSFGDKNKTLAGFLLKLSNKANKCEGSPGKGILVSLVDKYLDMLGKKKQTQYVERIKSVFSSLKEMCNSLDNDATVQDVAQTLDELRTALDVRYKSRDKVVSSLGVTIGSVHEYKGKECDSVYIWNASRGIYPLHRVLMEQGDAGLEEERRIFYIACTRAKELETILTLEGSESRFLKEMDLSQAGEVAPVVSLGGVLNSNRNLTEDEIF
;
A
#
# COMPACT_ATOMS: atom_id res chain seq x y z
N MET A 1 19.23 16.37 11.42
CA MET A 1 19.86 16.51 10.08
C MET A 1 18.89 16.27 8.92
N VAL A 2 18.16 15.15 8.84
CA VAL A 2 17.23 14.88 7.72
C VAL A 2 16.10 15.91 7.64
N SER A 3 15.50 16.31 8.76
CA SER A 3 14.41 17.31 8.83
C SER A 3 14.85 18.71 8.34
N ALA A 4 16.06 19.14 8.67
CA ALA A 4 16.59 20.44 8.23
C ALA A 4 16.85 20.46 6.71
N ALA A 5 17.45 19.40 6.17
CA ALA A 5 17.67 19.27 4.73
C ALA A 5 16.35 19.23 3.94
N PHE A 6 15.32 18.56 4.49
CA PHE A 6 13.99 18.50 3.86
C PHE A 6 13.31 19.87 3.85
N SER A 7 13.42 20.64 4.93
CA SER A 7 12.91 22.01 5.02
C SER A 7 13.59 22.93 4.01
N GLU A 8 14.90 22.80 3.83
CA GLU A 8 15.65 23.60 2.86
C GLU A 8 15.26 23.27 1.42
N VAL A 9 15.16 21.99 1.07
CA VAL A 9 14.69 21.53 -0.25
C VAL A 9 13.27 22.03 -0.54
N ASN A 10 12.37 21.95 0.43
CA ASN A 10 10.99 22.43 0.28
C ASN A 10 10.94 23.96 0.05
N THR A 11 11.78 24.71 0.77
CA THR A 11 11.88 26.17 0.58
C THR A 11 12.39 26.52 -0.82
N VAL A 12 13.42 25.84 -1.31
CA VAL A 12 13.96 26.05 -2.67
C VAL A 12 12.90 25.67 -3.72
N TRP A 13 12.18 24.56 -3.53
CA TRP A 13 11.12 24.12 -4.44
C TRP A 13 9.95 25.11 -4.48
N LYS A 14 9.50 25.63 -3.33
CA LYS A 14 8.46 26.67 -3.23
C LYS A 14 8.87 27.94 -3.97
N ASN A 15 10.09 28.43 -3.73
CA ASN A 15 10.62 29.62 -4.39
C ASN A 15 10.73 29.44 -5.91
N LEU A 16 11.12 28.24 -6.38
CA LEU A 16 11.20 27.95 -7.81
C LEU A 16 9.80 28.01 -8.46
N ARG A 17 8.81 27.37 -7.84
CA ARG A 17 7.42 27.39 -8.34
C ARG A 17 6.87 28.81 -8.42
N TYR A 18 7.07 29.64 -7.39
CA TYR A 18 6.61 31.02 -7.38
C TYR A 18 7.27 31.88 -8.46
N ARG A 19 8.59 31.67 -8.71
CA ARG A 19 9.29 32.33 -9.81
C ARG A 19 8.72 31.93 -11.18
N MET A 20 8.20 30.71 -11.30
CA MET A 20 7.55 30.20 -12.51
C MET A 20 6.07 30.61 -12.62
N GLY A 21 5.53 31.39 -11.68
CA GLY A 21 4.11 31.73 -11.60
C GLY A 21 3.19 30.52 -11.35
N LYS A 22 3.70 29.47 -10.71
CA LYS A 22 2.97 28.23 -10.42
C LYS A 22 2.75 28.08 -8.92
N VAL A 23 1.57 27.57 -8.57
CA VAL A 23 1.19 27.17 -7.21
C VAL A 23 0.56 25.77 -7.26
N ASP A 24 0.70 25.00 -6.20
CA ASP A 24 -0.06 23.77 -6.00
C ASP A 24 -1.25 23.97 -5.07
N PHE A 25 -2.01 22.92 -4.80
CA PHE A 25 -3.20 22.99 -3.95
C PHE A 25 -2.85 23.32 -2.49
N GLU A 26 -1.70 22.91 -1.99
CA GLU A 26 -1.23 23.23 -0.65
C GLU A 26 -0.84 24.68 -0.54
N ASP A 27 -0.15 25.24 -1.55
CA ASP A 27 0.17 26.66 -1.62
C ASP A 27 -1.09 27.54 -1.58
N LEU A 28 -2.17 27.13 -2.28
CA LEU A 28 -3.44 27.87 -2.28
C LEU A 28 -4.05 27.93 -0.88
N GLN A 29 -4.05 26.82 -0.16
CA GLN A 29 -4.54 26.75 1.22
C GLN A 29 -3.67 27.61 2.16
N GLU A 30 -2.34 27.50 2.06
CA GLU A 30 -1.43 28.31 2.88
C GLU A 30 -1.55 29.81 2.59
N ILE A 31 -1.67 30.21 1.33
CA ILE A 31 -1.85 31.63 0.96
C ILE A 31 -3.15 32.16 1.57
N LEU A 32 -4.24 31.40 1.44
CA LEU A 32 -5.53 31.79 2.00
C LEU A 32 -5.47 31.86 3.53
N TYR A 33 -4.88 30.86 4.17
CA TYR A 33 -4.69 30.85 5.63
C TYR A 33 -3.86 32.03 6.12
N ASN A 34 -2.71 32.30 5.49
CA ASN A 34 -1.85 33.41 5.87
C ASN A 34 -2.52 34.77 5.73
N ARG A 35 -3.34 34.98 4.69
CA ARG A 35 -4.03 36.24 4.46
C ARG A 35 -5.28 36.40 5.32
N ALA A 36 -6.12 35.36 5.39
CA ALA A 36 -7.42 35.45 6.07
C ALA A 36 -7.33 35.15 7.57
N VAL A 37 -6.42 34.28 8.03
CA VAL A 37 -6.31 33.88 9.45
C VAL A 37 -5.15 34.59 10.14
N VAL A 38 -3.91 34.48 9.61
CA VAL A 38 -2.72 35.05 10.27
C VAL A 38 -2.70 36.55 10.18
N LYS A 39 -2.83 37.14 8.97
CA LYS A 39 -2.83 38.60 8.77
C LYS A 39 -4.21 39.22 9.01
N ALA A 40 -5.27 38.41 8.97
CA ALA A 40 -6.64 38.82 9.11
C ALA A 40 -6.98 40.07 8.24
N GLU A 41 -6.61 40.01 6.94
CA GLU A 41 -6.83 41.12 5.99
C GLU A 41 -8.34 41.49 5.97
N PRO A 42 -8.76 42.70 6.38
CA PRO A 42 -10.16 42.96 6.65
C PRO A 42 -11.09 42.78 5.46
N GLU A 43 -10.67 43.21 4.28
CA GLU A 43 -11.45 43.07 3.03
C GLU A 43 -11.63 41.57 2.64
N LEU A 44 -10.58 40.77 2.82
CA LEU A 44 -10.65 39.32 2.54
C LEU A 44 -11.52 38.58 3.56
N VAL A 45 -11.37 38.90 4.85
CA VAL A 45 -12.18 38.35 5.94
C VAL A 45 -13.65 38.65 5.72
N GLU A 46 -13.98 39.92 5.39
CA GLU A 46 -15.35 40.34 5.11
C GLU A 46 -15.92 39.65 3.86
N LEU A 47 -15.12 39.53 2.79
CA LEU A 47 -15.50 38.81 1.57
C LEU A 47 -15.84 37.35 1.85
N LEU A 48 -14.95 36.64 2.53
CA LEU A 48 -15.15 35.21 2.88
C LEU A 48 -16.37 35.05 3.76
N ALA A 49 -16.44 35.87 4.75
CA ALA A 49 -17.47 35.86 5.73
C ALA A 49 -18.87 36.07 5.14
N ASN A 50 -19.02 36.91 4.14
CA ASN A 50 -20.30 37.20 3.50
C ASN A 50 -20.57 36.36 2.25
N ARG A 51 -19.64 35.48 1.88
CA ARG A 51 -19.70 34.72 0.63
C ARG A 51 -20.86 33.71 0.59
N TYR A 52 -21.09 33.01 1.70
CA TYR A 52 -22.08 31.94 1.76
C TYR A 52 -22.99 32.08 2.99
N ARG A 53 -24.26 31.84 2.79
CA ARG A 53 -25.25 31.77 3.89
C ARG A 53 -25.28 30.42 4.56
N ARG A 54 -24.93 29.34 3.82
CA ARG A 54 -24.88 27.95 4.31
C ARG A 54 -23.69 27.27 3.68
N ILE A 55 -22.98 26.52 4.51
CA ILE A 55 -21.82 25.70 4.10
C ILE A 55 -22.09 24.28 4.55
N TYR A 56 -22.01 23.35 3.61
CA TYR A 56 -22.10 21.92 3.86
C TYR A 56 -20.73 21.33 3.60
N LEU A 57 -20.17 20.62 4.59
CA LEU A 57 -18.87 20.01 4.52
C LEU A 57 -19.05 18.52 4.68
N ASP A 58 -18.80 17.77 3.62
CA ASP A 58 -18.80 16.33 3.64
C ASP A 58 -17.40 15.79 3.98
N GLU A 59 -17.32 14.53 4.45
CA GLU A 59 -16.08 13.87 4.88
C GLU A 59 -15.29 14.73 5.91
N PHE A 60 -16.00 15.37 6.84
CA PHE A 60 -15.40 16.36 7.75
C PHE A 60 -14.33 15.78 8.67
N GLN A 61 -14.30 14.46 8.91
CA GLN A 61 -13.25 13.77 9.64
C GLN A 61 -11.86 13.85 8.97
N ASP A 62 -11.80 14.25 7.70
CA ASP A 62 -10.55 14.36 6.93
C ASP A 62 -10.03 15.82 6.85
N VAL A 63 -10.67 16.74 7.56
CA VAL A 63 -10.31 18.17 7.56
C VAL A 63 -8.99 18.39 8.30
N SER A 64 -8.08 19.12 7.65
CA SER A 64 -6.82 19.56 8.25
C SER A 64 -7.00 20.83 9.10
N ARG A 65 -6.01 21.11 9.97
CA ARG A 65 -5.99 22.32 10.79
C ARG A 65 -6.15 23.60 9.96
N ILE A 66 -5.42 23.71 8.85
CA ILE A 66 -5.48 24.89 7.96
C ILE A 66 -6.90 25.09 7.43
N GLN A 67 -7.53 24.02 6.96
CA GLN A 67 -8.90 24.06 6.45
C GLN A 67 -9.91 24.42 7.55
N TYR A 68 -9.71 23.87 8.75
CA TYR A 68 -10.56 24.18 9.90
C TYR A 68 -10.51 25.65 10.31
N GLU A 69 -9.31 26.23 10.40
CA GLU A 69 -9.15 27.65 10.76
C GLU A 69 -9.70 28.58 9.66
N ILE A 70 -9.54 28.24 8.38
CA ILE A 70 -10.17 28.96 7.27
C ILE A 70 -11.71 28.88 7.39
N LEU A 71 -12.27 27.74 7.77
CA LEU A 71 -13.70 27.56 7.95
C LEU A 71 -14.26 28.51 9.03
N LYS A 72 -13.51 28.73 10.11
CA LYS A 72 -13.90 29.68 11.17
C LYS A 72 -14.03 31.12 10.65
N VAL A 73 -13.19 31.52 9.69
CA VAL A 73 -13.30 32.82 9.04
C VAL A 73 -14.61 32.94 8.26
N TYR A 74 -15.01 31.90 7.53
CA TYR A 74 -16.28 31.90 6.81
C TYR A 74 -17.50 32.06 7.73
N GLN A 75 -17.43 31.60 8.97
CA GLN A 75 -18.51 31.81 9.96
C GLN A 75 -18.43 33.16 10.67
N GLY A 76 -17.33 33.94 10.49
CA GLY A 76 -17.08 35.18 11.22
C GLY A 76 -16.44 34.96 12.56
N GLY A 77 -15.92 33.82 12.84
CA GLY A 77 -15.09 33.56 14.01
C GLY A 77 -13.74 34.24 13.91
N LYS A 78 -13.19 34.66 15.07
CA LYS A 78 -11.81 35.10 15.15
C LYS A 78 -10.91 33.91 14.99
N GLY A 79 -10.08 33.86 13.94
CA GLY A 79 -8.98 32.92 13.86
C GLY A 79 -8.05 33.13 15.06
N GLN A 80 -7.78 32.10 15.85
CA GLN A 80 -6.70 32.13 16.84
C GLN A 80 -5.48 31.52 16.19
N ALA A 81 -4.52 32.38 15.78
CA ALA A 81 -3.17 31.92 15.55
C ALA A 81 -2.55 31.53 16.90
N GLU A 82 -1.89 30.38 17.02
CA GLU A 82 -1.20 29.94 18.25
C GLU A 82 -0.12 30.92 18.72
N ASP A 83 0.28 31.86 17.89
CA ASP A 83 1.34 32.86 18.15
C ASP A 83 0.83 34.12 18.84
N GLY A 84 -0.36 34.13 19.41
CA GLY A 84 -0.86 35.24 20.24
C GLY A 84 -1.35 36.48 19.49
N TYR A 85 -1.48 36.45 18.17
CA TYR A 85 -2.02 37.55 17.38
C TYR A 85 -3.56 37.48 17.35
N SER A 86 -4.21 38.23 18.19
CA SER A 86 -5.67 38.38 18.17
C SER A 86 -6.08 39.54 17.26
N GLY A 87 -6.45 39.23 16.03
CA GLY A 87 -7.13 40.19 15.17
C GLY A 87 -8.57 40.44 15.65
N ASN A 88 -8.84 41.62 16.14
CA ASN A 88 -10.16 42.05 16.64
C ASN A 88 -11.02 42.62 15.49
N THR A 89 -11.63 41.77 14.67
CA THR A 89 -12.71 42.19 13.78
C THR A 89 -13.98 41.47 14.18
N VAL A 90 -14.86 42.17 14.90
CA VAL A 90 -16.22 41.71 15.18
C VAL A 90 -17.05 42.03 13.95
N VAL A 91 -17.42 41.10 13.14
CA VAL A 91 -18.45 41.27 12.12
C VAL A 91 -19.76 40.84 12.76
N ASP A 92 -20.68 41.81 12.98
CA ASP A 92 -22.03 41.51 13.44
C ASP A 92 -22.80 40.75 12.32
N ARG A 93 -23.30 39.57 12.63
CA ARG A 93 -23.85 38.66 11.60
C ARG A 93 -25.24 38.16 11.89
N GLN A 94 -26.03 38.21 10.84
CA GLN A 94 -27.08 37.21 10.65
C GLN A 94 -26.38 35.88 10.30
N SER A 95 -26.26 35.00 11.30
CA SER A 95 -25.46 33.81 11.31
C SER A 95 -25.70 32.90 10.10
N GLY A 96 -24.69 32.70 9.27
CA GLY A 96 -24.64 31.60 8.32
C GLY A 96 -24.59 30.26 9.05
N ALA A 97 -25.27 29.23 8.54
CA ALA A 97 -25.23 27.89 9.09
C ALA A 97 -24.09 27.09 8.48
N VAL A 98 -23.26 26.44 9.31
CA VAL A 98 -22.27 25.46 8.89
C VAL A 98 -22.75 24.09 9.34
N ILE A 99 -22.78 23.15 8.40
CA ILE A 99 -23.18 21.76 8.62
C ILE A 99 -21.99 20.87 8.25
N ALA A 100 -21.45 20.18 9.24
CA ALA A 100 -20.39 19.20 9.06
C ALA A 100 -20.99 17.78 9.05
N ILE A 101 -20.66 17.02 8.02
CA ILE A 101 -21.09 15.64 7.83
C ILE A 101 -19.83 14.80 7.81
N GLY A 102 -19.75 13.76 8.62
CA GLY A 102 -18.57 12.92 8.70
C GLY A 102 -18.79 11.67 9.55
N ASP A 103 -17.86 10.74 9.42
CA ASP A 103 -17.81 9.51 10.20
C ASP A 103 -16.43 9.40 10.87
N ASP A 104 -16.42 9.55 12.19
CA ASP A 104 -15.19 9.47 13.00
C ASP A 104 -14.51 8.10 12.90
N ASP A 105 -15.25 7.02 12.66
CA ASP A 105 -14.70 5.68 12.43
C ASP A 105 -14.04 5.53 11.04
N GLN A 106 -14.11 6.57 10.19
CA GLN A 106 -13.46 6.60 8.87
C GLN A 106 -12.35 7.65 8.73
N SER A 107 -11.84 8.22 9.83
CA SER A 107 -10.70 9.14 9.83
C SER A 107 -9.38 8.37 9.67
N ILE A 108 -8.75 8.42 8.49
CA ILE A 108 -7.53 7.67 8.13
C ILE A 108 -6.47 8.51 7.40
N TYR A 109 -6.56 9.85 7.47
CA TYR A 109 -5.64 10.76 6.78
C TYR A 109 -4.85 11.66 7.75
N SER A 110 -4.50 11.15 8.96
CA SER A 110 -3.69 11.90 9.91
C SER A 110 -2.34 12.32 9.31
N TRP A 111 -1.76 11.50 8.46
CA TRP A 111 -0.52 11.79 7.74
C TRP A 111 -0.64 12.96 6.74
N ARG A 112 -1.85 13.38 6.36
CA ARG A 112 -2.15 14.60 5.60
C ARG A 112 -2.50 15.80 6.49
N GLY A 113 -2.41 15.63 7.81
CA GLY A 113 -2.77 16.66 8.79
C GLY A 113 -4.26 16.70 9.15
N ALA A 114 -5.03 15.67 8.78
CA ALA A 114 -6.38 15.51 9.31
C ALA A 114 -6.31 15.20 10.82
N ASP A 115 -7.22 15.78 11.58
CA ASP A 115 -7.34 15.55 13.01
C ASP A 115 -8.81 15.31 13.37
N ILE A 116 -9.09 14.09 13.80
CA ILE A 116 -10.43 13.66 14.20
C ILE A 116 -11.06 14.54 15.29
N GLN A 117 -10.22 15.19 16.11
CA GLN A 117 -10.69 16.09 17.18
C GLN A 117 -11.41 17.32 16.62
N PHE A 118 -11.17 17.69 15.37
CA PHE A 118 -11.97 18.74 14.74
C PHE A 118 -13.43 18.32 14.62
N LEU A 119 -13.72 17.06 14.30
CA LEU A 119 -15.09 16.55 14.24
C LEU A 119 -15.66 16.28 15.64
N THR A 120 -14.90 15.56 16.49
CA THR A 120 -15.43 14.98 17.74
C THR A 120 -15.50 15.97 18.89
N ARG A 121 -14.61 16.98 18.92
CA ARG A 121 -14.48 17.90 20.07
C ARG A 121 -14.60 19.36 19.68
N ARG A 122 -13.83 19.82 18.68
CA ARG A 122 -13.70 21.27 18.40
C ARG A 122 -14.91 21.85 17.69
N PHE A 123 -15.41 21.20 16.64
CA PHE A 123 -16.53 21.73 15.88
C PHE A 123 -17.80 21.93 16.72
N PRO A 124 -18.21 20.99 17.60
CA PRO A 124 -19.36 21.22 18.47
C PRO A 124 -19.20 22.44 19.38
N VAL A 125 -17.99 22.70 19.88
CA VAL A 125 -17.71 23.82 20.78
C VAL A 125 -17.57 25.15 20.03
N ASP A 126 -16.70 25.19 19.01
CA ASP A 126 -16.35 26.43 18.28
C ASP A 126 -17.53 26.98 17.48
N PHE A 127 -18.40 26.11 17.00
CA PHE A 127 -19.56 26.45 16.18
C PHE A 127 -20.91 26.38 16.94
N HIS A 128 -20.88 26.06 18.26
CA HIS A 128 -22.09 25.80 19.04
C HIS A 128 -23.02 24.81 18.34
N ALA A 129 -22.42 23.80 17.70
CA ALA A 129 -23.14 22.90 16.83
C ALA A 129 -23.91 21.84 17.61
N LYS A 130 -25.13 21.54 17.13
CA LYS A 130 -25.90 20.42 17.63
C LYS A 130 -25.47 19.14 16.88
N VAL A 131 -25.09 18.12 17.65
CA VAL A 131 -24.69 16.82 17.09
C VAL A 131 -25.91 15.94 16.86
N TYR A 132 -26.01 15.39 15.65
CA TYR A 132 -26.99 14.40 15.26
C TYR A 132 -26.28 13.15 14.81
N GLN A 133 -26.71 12.00 15.24
CA GLN A 133 -26.16 10.71 14.83
C GLN A 133 -27.11 9.98 13.88
N ASN A 134 -26.55 9.42 12.81
CA ASN A 134 -27.26 8.46 11.96
C ASN A 134 -26.63 7.07 12.14
N PRO A 135 -27.18 6.20 13.00
CA PRO A 135 -26.59 4.92 13.31
C PRO A 135 -26.85 3.84 12.25
N LYS A 136 -27.61 4.16 11.20
CA LYS A 136 -28.04 3.16 10.21
C LYS A 136 -27.05 3.05 9.07
N ASN A 137 -26.42 1.89 8.93
CA ASN A 137 -25.55 1.55 7.81
C ASN A 137 -26.36 0.86 6.71
N TYR A 138 -26.35 1.43 5.51
CA TYR A 138 -27.12 0.93 4.35
C TYR A 138 -26.28 0.10 3.38
N ARG A 139 -24.97 0.01 3.58
CA ARG A 139 -24.02 -0.68 2.70
C ARG A 139 -23.71 -2.08 3.20
N THR A 140 -23.17 -2.15 4.41
CA THR A 140 -22.57 -3.36 4.96
C THR A 140 -23.64 -4.26 5.56
N PRO A 141 -23.76 -5.53 5.16
CA PRO A 141 -24.70 -6.48 5.74
C PRO A 141 -24.47 -6.71 7.23
N SER A 142 -25.53 -7.13 7.93
CA SER A 142 -25.47 -7.30 9.39
C SER A 142 -24.37 -8.25 9.86
N THR A 143 -24.20 -9.40 9.22
CA THR A 143 -23.18 -10.38 9.61
C THR A 143 -21.77 -9.78 9.60
N ILE A 144 -21.46 -8.96 8.59
CA ILE A 144 -20.13 -8.32 8.45
C ILE A 144 -20.00 -7.16 9.44
N LEU A 145 -21.04 -6.33 9.53
CA LEU A 145 -21.01 -5.17 10.42
C LEU A 145 -20.91 -5.58 11.88
N ASP A 146 -21.74 -6.53 12.33
CA ASP A 146 -21.76 -7.01 13.70
C ASP A 146 -20.44 -7.66 14.11
N ALA A 147 -19.76 -8.33 13.17
CA ALA A 147 -18.44 -8.91 13.41
C ALA A 147 -17.36 -7.86 13.65
N VAL A 148 -17.38 -6.72 12.95
CA VAL A 148 -16.30 -5.71 13.04
C VAL A 148 -16.56 -4.63 14.09
N ILE A 149 -17.81 -4.41 14.53
CA ILE A 149 -18.16 -3.43 15.57
C ILE A 149 -17.33 -3.60 16.84
N PRO A 150 -17.17 -4.80 17.45
CA PRO A 150 -16.38 -4.96 18.67
C PRO A 150 -14.92 -4.53 18.51
N CYS A 151 -14.39 -4.59 17.30
CA CYS A 151 -13.04 -4.10 16.99
C CYS A 151 -13.00 -2.57 17.03
N ILE A 152 -13.86 -1.88 16.27
CA ILE A 152 -13.81 -0.40 16.19
C ILE A 152 -14.21 0.28 17.50
N GLU A 153 -15.05 -0.33 18.32
CA GLU A 153 -15.47 0.19 19.62
C GLU A 153 -14.35 0.25 20.66
N ARG A 154 -13.21 -0.37 20.39
CA ARG A 154 -12.01 -0.25 21.24
C ARG A 154 -11.27 1.08 21.08
N ASN A 155 -11.61 1.88 20.08
CA ASN A 155 -11.09 3.22 19.91
C ASN A 155 -11.73 4.15 20.96
N LYS A 156 -10.91 5.02 21.55
CA LYS A 156 -11.35 5.99 22.58
C LYS A 156 -11.82 7.30 21.96
N GLU A 157 -11.15 7.72 20.87
CA GLU A 157 -11.48 8.97 20.17
C GLU A 157 -12.54 8.68 19.11
N ARG A 158 -13.80 8.55 19.55
CA ARG A 158 -14.98 8.31 18.73
C ARG A 158 -16.26 8.70 19.43
N TYR A 159 -17.33 8.92 18.66
CA TYR A 159 -18.68 9.00 19.21
C TYR A 159 -19.23 7.61 19.52
N GLU A 160 -19.86 7.45 20.65
CA GLU A 160 -20.71 6.28 20.89
C GLU A 160 -21.92 6.32 19.94
N LYS A 161 -22.04 5.34 19.08
CA LYS A 161 -23.13 5.22 18.11
C LYS A 161 -23.60 3.76 18.02
N PRO A 162 -24.90 3.53 18.21
CA PRO A 162 -25.46 2.17 18.13
C PRO A 162 -25.61 1.77 16.66
N LEU A 163 -24.49 1.52 15.98
CA LEU A 163 -24.47 1.15 14.57
C LEU A 163 -25.34 -0.09 14.31
N LYS A 164 -26.19 -0.01 13.29
CA LYS A 164 -27.04 -1.13 12.85
C LYS A 164 -27.07 -1.19 11.34
N SER A 165 -26.95 -2.39 10.80
CA SER A 165 -27.16 -2.60 9.37
C SER A 165 -28.62 -2.46 8.98
N ALA A 166 -28.86 -1.85 7.81
CA ALA A 166 -30.15 -1.87 7.13
C ALA A 166 -30.38 -3.16 6.34
N THR A 167 -29.31 -3.90 6.03
CA THR A 167 -29.32 -5.10 5.21
C THR A 167 -29.01 -6.31 6.08
N VAL A 168 -29.94 -7.26 6.12
CA VAL A 168 -29.78 -8.52 6.86
C VAL A 168 -28.94 -9.50 6.02
N GLY A 169 -28.12 -10.32 6.68
CA GLY A 169 -27.30 -11.36 6.04
C GLY A 169 -25.87 -10.90 5.77
N GLY A 170 -25.31 -11.35 4.66
CA GLY A 170 -23.89 -11.26 4.32
C GLY A 170 -23.10 -12.48 4.79
N GLU A 171 -21.93 -12.68 4.24
CA GLU A 171 -21.04 -13.81 4.54
C GLU A 171 -19.64 -13.31 4.88
N ILE A 172 -19.02 -13.92 5.89
CA ILE A 172 -17.59 -13.74 6.19
C ILE A 172 -16.93 -15.10 6.01
N ARG A 173 -15.85 -15.13 5.21
CA ARG A 173 -14.93 -16.25 5.11
C ARG A 173 -13.63 -15.89 5.83
N TYR A 174 -13.24 -16.72 6.76
CA TYR A 174 -11.96 -16.61 7.45
C TYR A 174 -11.05 -17.74 7.01
N CYS A 175 -9.89 -17.41 6.48
CA CYS A 175 -8.94 -18.38 5.97
C CYS A 175 -7.54 -18.11 6.54
N CYS A 176 -7.08 -19.00 7.42
CA CYS A 176 -5.76 -19.03 7.99
C CYS A 176 -4.89 -20.00 7.18
N VAL A 177 -3.78 -19.53 6.63
CA VAL A 177 -2.94 -20.29 5.71
C VAL A 177 -1.50 -20.41 6.20
N PRO A 178 -0.78 -21.51 5.91
CA PRO A 178 0.57 -21.72 6.41
C PRO A 178 1.62 -20.78 5.78
N ASP A 179 1.39 -20.36 4.54
CA ASP A 179 2.36 -19.58 3.77
C ASP A 179 1.71 -18.70 2.69
N TYR A 180 2.51 -17.83 2.08
CA TYR A 180 2.04 -16.91 1.03
C TYR A 180 1.62 -17.61 -0.26
N ASN A 181 2.23 -18.77 -0.59
CA ASN A 181 1.85 -19.50 -1.78
C ASN A 181 0.45 -20.07 -1.65
N THR A 182 0.18 -20.70 -0.52
CA THR A 182 -1.16 -21.17 -0.16
C THR A 182 -2.16 -20.02 -0.11
N MET A 183 -1.75 -18.83 0.37
CA MET A 183 -2.59 -17.64 0.36
C MET A 183 -2.93 -17.19 -1.07
N CYS A 184 -1.95 -17.19 -1.98
CA CYS A 184 -2.16 -16.87 -3.39
C CYS A 184 -3.12 -17.85 -4.06
N ASN A 185 -2.90 -19.15 -3.86
CA ASN A 185 -3.75 -20.20 -4.44
C ASN A 185 -5.20 -20.10 -3.93
N THR A 186 -5.36 -19.86 -2.63
CA THR A 186 -6.67 -19.69 -1.99
C THR A 186 -7.38 -18.46 -2.54
N LEU A 187 -6.68 -17.32 -2.61
CA LEU A 187 -7.22 -16.08 -3.20
C LEU A 187 -7.70 -16.33 -4.64
N THR A 188 -6.83 -16.89 -5.48
CA THR A 188 -7.13 -17.08 -6.90
C THR A 188 -8.34 -17.96 -7.12
N ARG A 189 -8.43 -19.08 -6.42
CA ARG A 189 -9.59 -19.98 -6.51
C ARG A 189 -10.89 -19.29 -6.10
N PHE A 190 -10.90 -18.62 -4.95
CA PHE A 190 -12.12 -17.99 -4.47
C PHE A 190 -12.53 -16.80 -5.34
N VAL A 191 -11.56 -16.04 -5.85
CA VAL A 191 -11.82 -14.97 -6.81
C VAL A 191 -12.48 -15.52 -8.08
N GLN A 192 -11.96 -16.65 -8.63
CA GLN A 192 -12.56 -17.31 -9.80
C GLN A 192 -13.98 -17.79 -9.52
N GLU A 193 -14.24 -18.36 -8.35
CA GLU A 193 -15.58 -18.80 -7.93
C GLU A 193 -16.56 -17.61 -7.81
N ASP A 194 -16.11 -16.48 -7.24
CA ASP A 194 -16.96 -15.29 -7.08
C ASP A 194 -17.22 -14.61 -8.44
N LEU A 195 -16.23 -14.52 -9.32
CA LEU A 195 -16.42 -14.03 -10.69
C LEU A 195 -17.37 -14.92 -11.50
N ALA A 196 -17.28 -16.26 -11.35
CA ALA A 196 -18.22 -17.17 -11.98
C ALA A 196 -19.67 -17.01 -11.51
N ARG A 197 -19.86 -16.46 -10.31
CA ARG A 197 -21.18 -16.07 -9.77
C ARG A 197 -21.63 -14.66 -10.20
N GLY A 198 -20.84 -13.98 -11.05
CA GLY A 198 -21.13 -12.64 -11.55
C GLY A 198 -20.89 -11.53 -10.53
N LYS A 199 -20.12 -11.77 -9.45
CA LYS A 199 -19.83 -10.77 -8.43
C LYS A 199 -18.70 -9.84 -8.88
N SER A 200 -18.79 -8.57 -8.53
CA SER A 200 -17.67 -7.65 -8.55
C SER A 200 -16.70 -8.00 -7.40
N VAL A 201 -15.40 -8.01 -7.67
CA VAL A 201 -14.40 -8.48 -6.71
C VAL A 201 -13.34 -7.41 -6.46
N THR A 202 -12.99 -7.20 -5.20
CA THR A 202 -11.90 -6.32 -4.82
C THR A 202 -10.96 -6.99 -3.83
N VAL A 203 -9.67 -6.89 -4.08
CA VAL A 203 -8.61 -7.29 -3.15
C VAL A 203 -8.03 -6.03 -2.50
N LEU A 204 -8.23 -5.89 -1.21
CA LEU A 204 -7.75 -4.76 -0.42
C LEU A 204 -6.42 -5.11 0.26
N VAL A 205 -5.44 -4.25 0.04
CA VAL A 205 -4.12 -4.33 0.66
C VAL A 205 -3.88 -3.16 1.60
N ARG A 206 -3.05 -3.36 2.63
CA ARG A 206 -2.74 -2.27 3.57
C ARG A 206 -1.87 -1.20 2.93
N VAL A 207 -0.93 -1.57 2.10
CA VAL A 207 -0.07 -0.66 1.34
C VAL A 207 0.10 -1.17 -0.09
N ASN A 208 0.32 -0.25 -1.02
CA ASN A 208 0.33 -0.55 -2.45
C ASN A 208 1.29 -1.68 -2.86
N SER A 209 2.49 -1.72 -2.27
CA SER A 209 3.47 -2.78 -2.60
C SER A 209 3.03 -4.20 -2.21
N ASP A 210 2.08 -4.36 -1.28
CA ASP A 210 1.53 -5.67 -0.91
C ASP A 210 0.63 -6.23 -2.02
N GLY A 211 0.18 -5.38 -2.93
CA GLY A 211 -0.66 -5.78 -4.07
C GLY A 211 0.09 -6.51 -5.19
N LEU A 212 1.43 -6.50 -5.19
CA LEU A 212 2.21 -7.18 -6.22
C LEU A 212 1.97 -8.71 -6.19
N MET A 213 1.94 -9.31 -5.00
CA MET A 213 1.74 -10.75 -4.86
C MET A 213 0.38 -11.24 -5.38
N PRO A 214 -0.76 -10.69 -4.92
CA PRO A 214 -2.05 -11.06 -5.47
C PRO A 214 -2.16 -10.74 -6.97
N ALA A 215 -1.56 -9.64 -7.44
CA ALA A 215 -1.54 -9.31 -8.86
C ALA A 215 -0.80 -10.36 -9.70
N MET A 216 0.35 -10.82 -9.24
CA MET A 216 1.12 -11.89 -9.89
C MET A 216 0.34 -13.23 -9.89
N ALA A 217 -0.28 -13.58 -8.76
CA ALA A 217 -1.03 -14.82 -8.63
C ALA A 217 -2.24 -14.85 -9.59
N LEU A 218 -3.05 -13.79 -9.59
CA LEU A 218 -4.20 -13.68 -10.49
C LEU A 218 -3.79 -13.63 -11.95
N SER A 219 -2.69 -12.94 -12.27
CA SER A 219 -2.18 -12.85 -13.64
C SER A 219 -1.71 -14.18 -14.18
N ARG A 220 -1.02 -14.99 -13.36
CA ARG A 220 -0.54 -16.32 -13.74
C ARG A 220 -1.69 -17.26 -14.11
N GLU A 221 -2.82 -17.14 -13.43
CA GLU A 221 -4.01 -17.95 -13.70
C GLU A 221 -4.98 -17.28 -14.70
N GLY A 222 -4.53 -16.24 -15.42
CA GLY A 222 -5.31 -15.59 -16.47
C GLY A 222 -6.49 -14.74 -15.95
N VAL A 223 -6.61 -14.50 -14.66
CA VAL A 223 -7.71 -13.71 -14.08
C VAL A 223 -7.49 -12.23 -14.39
N PRO A 224 -8.42 -11.56 -15.10
CA PRO A 224 -8.30 -10.13 -15.38
C PRO A 224 -8.42 -9.32 -14.10
N CYS A 225 -7.46 -8.41 -13.88
CA CYS A 225 -7.50 -7.50 -12.73
C CYS A 225 -7.02 -6.10 -13.12
N THR A 226 -7.52 -5.09 -12.40
CA THR A 226 -7.09 -3.69 -12.50
C THR A 226 -6.24 -3.35 -11.28
N LEU A 227 -5.13 -2.65 -11.48
CA LEU A 227 -4.19 -2.29 -10.42
C LEU A 227 -4.29 -0.79 -10.13
N SER A 228 -4.47 -0.41 -8.89
CA SER A 228 -4.61 0.99 -8.51
C SER A 228 -3.27 1.75 -8.47
N SER A 229 -2.15 1.04 -8.33
CA SER A 229 -0.81 1.65 -8.18
C SER A 229 0.26 0.92 -8.99
N ALA A 230 1.23 1.69 -9.49
CA ALA A 230 2.43 1.16 -10.14
C ALA A 230 3.27 0.27 -9.21
N GLU A 231 3.21 0.46 -7.89
CA GLU A 231 3.90 -0.40 -6.91
C GLU A 231 3.35 -1.84 -6.87
N MET A 232 2.19 -2.07 -7.46
CA MET A 232 1.58 -3.40 -7.63
C MET A 232 2.07 -4.12 -8.90
N THR A 233 2.93 -3.48 -9.69
CA THR A 233 3.55 -4.05 -10.90
C THR A 233 5.01 -4.41 -10.64
N LEU A 234 5.63 -5.14 -11.56
CA LEU A 234 7.07 -5.41 -11.52
C LEU A 234 7.92 -4.17 -11.85
N SER A 235 7.31 -3.05 -12.20
CA SER A 235 7.93 -1.73 -12.34
C SER A 235 8.04 -0.98 -11.01
N GLY A 236 7.37 -1.43 -9.95
CA GLY A 236 7.53 -0.92 -8.58
C GLY A 236 8.89 -1.26 -7.97
N SER A 237 9.16 -0.70 -6.79
CA SER A 237 10.49 -0.77 -6.15
C SER A 237 10.98 -2.20 -5.89
N VAL A 238 10.11 -3.05 -5.35
CA VAL A 238 10.46 -4.45 -5.04
C VAL A 238 10.53 -5.31 -6.30
N GLY A 239 9.61 -5.10 -7.26
CA GLY A 239 9.63 -5.79 -8.54
C GLY A 239 10.89 -5.46 -9.34
N THR A 240 11.31 -4.18 -9.36
CA THR A 240 12.56 -3.74 -9.98
C THR A 240 13.77 -4.41 -9.34
N LEU A 241 13.77 -4.59 -8.01
CA LEU A 241 14.85 -5.30 -7.31
C LEU A 241 14.86 -6.80 -7.70
N ALA A 242 13.72 -7.46 -7.72
CA ALA A 242 13.61 -8.86 -8.15
C ALA A 242 14.13 -9.05 -9.59
N ARG A 243 13.76 -8.14 -10.50
CA ARG A 243 14.31 -8.14 -11.86
C ARG A 243 15.82 -7.96 -11.87
N GLY A 244 16.36 -7.09 -11.04
CA GLY A 244 17.81 -6.89 -10.89
C GLY A 244 18.55 -8.17 -10.50
N PHE A 245 17.96 -9.03 -9.67
CA PHE A 245 18.53 -10.35 -9.34
C PHE A 245 18.54 -11.30 -10.54
N VAL A 246 17.50 -11.27 -11.37
CA VAL A 246 17.46 -12.04 -12.62
C VAL A 246 18.54 -11.58 -13.59
N ASP A 247 18.68 -10.25 -13.74
CA ASP A 247 19.72 -9.66 -14.59
C ASP A 247 21.12 -9.98 -14.07
N LEU A 248 21.33 -9.93 -12.76
CA LEU A 248 22.58 -10.30 -12.11
C LEU A 248 22.92 -11.79 -12.35
N ALA A 249 21.93 -12.67 -12.18
CA ALA A 249 22.09 -14.11 -12.42
C ALA A 249 22.37 -14.43 -13.89
N ASN A 250 21.78 -13.65 -14.82
CA ASN A 250 21.99 -13.79 -16.26
C ASN A 250 23.24 -13.08 -16.79
N ASN A 251 24.14 -12.71 -15.91
CA ASN A 251 25.40 -12.02 -16.21
C ASN A 251 25.24 -10.69 -16.95
N ARG A 252 24.10 -10.01 -16.80
CA ARG A 252 23.85 -8.71 -17.42
C ARG A 252 24.50 -7.59 -16.61
N TYR A 253 25.11 -6.66 -17.33
CA TYR A 253 25.57 -5.40 -16.76
C TYR A 253 24.52 -4.31 -16.98
N ASN A 254 23.80 -3.91 -15.93
CA ASN A 254 22.86 -2.80 -15.91
C ASN A 254 22.65 -2.26 -14.50
N ASP A 255 21.90 -1.15 -14.36
CA ASP A 255 21.62 -0.53 -13.06
C ASP A 255 20.84 -1.44 -12.11
N GLY A 256 19.94 -2.28 -12.64
CA GLY A 256 19.19 -3.27 -11.87
C GLY A 256 20.10 -4.31 -11.24
N ALA A 257 20.99 -4.92 -12.04
CA ALA A 257 21.98 -5.90 -11.58
C ALA A 257 22.92 -5.30 -10.53
N ARG A 258 23.40 -4.06 -10.74
CA ARG A 258 24.27 -3.36 -9.78
C ARG A 258 23.56 -3.09 -8.46
N LYS A 259 22.28 -2.72 -8.50
CA LYS A 259 21.45 -2.53 -7.29
C LYS A 259 21.23 -3.85 -6.55
N ALA A 260 20.93 -4.92 -7.27
CA ALA A 260 20.78 -6.26 -6.71
C ALA A 260 22.07 -6.74 -6.03
N LEU A 261 23.22 -6.49 -6.65
CA LEU A 261 24.53 -6.81 -6.08
C LEU A 261 24.76 -6.07 -4.76
N LYS A 262 24.45 -4.78 -4.69
CA LYS A 262 24.59 -3.98 -3.45
C LYS A 262 23.70 -4.50 -2.31
N GLU A 263 22.50 -4.97 -2.64
CA GLU A 263 21.62 -5.58 -1.65
C GLU A 263 22.10 -6.97 -1.20
N LEU A 264 22.72 -7.74 -2.09
CA LEU A 264 23.27 -9.07 -1.78
C LEU A 264 24.54 -8.97 -0.91
N ILE A 265 25.29 -7.88 -0.99
CA ILE A 265 26.54 -7.66 -0.26
C ILE A 265 26.27 -6.78 0.96
N PRO A 266 26.32 -7.32 2.21
CA PRO A 266 25.98 -6.56 3.41
C PRO A 266 26.95 -5.42 3.75
N ASN A 267 28.18 -5.45 3.18
CA ASN A 267 29.16 -4.40 3.35
C ASN A 267 29.03 -3.36 2.24
N THR A 268 28.51 -2.19 2.59
CA THR A 268 28.26 -1.09 1.63
C THR A 268 29.51 -0.63 0.89
N GLN A 269 30.70 -0.62 1.51
CA GLN A 269 31.95 -0.25 0.85
C GLN A 269 32.31 -1.27 -0.22
N LEU A 270 32.18 -2.54 0.10
CA LEU A 270 32.50 -3.63 -0.81
C LEU A 270 31.47 -3.72 -1.96
N GLY A 271 30.19 -3.62 -1.65
CA GLY A 271 29.13 -3.60 -2.65
C GLY A 271 29.28 -2.42 -3.62
N ASN A 272 29.72 -1.27 -3.13
CA ASN A 272 30.05 -0.13 -3.97
C ASN A 272 31.27 -0.40 -4.84
N ALA A 273 32.38 -0.92 -4.28
CA ALA A 273 33.59 -1.21 -5.02
C ALA A 273 33.34 -2.22 -6.16
N MET A 274 32.59 -3.31 -5.90
CA MET A 274 32.23 -4.25 -6.97
C MET A 274 31.29 -3.63 -8.01
N SER A 275 30.33 -2.85 -7.58
CA SER A 275 29.43 -2.13 -8.50
C SER A 275 30.19 -1.15 -9.38
N GLU A 276 31.19 -0.44 -8.84
CA GLU A 276 32.10 0.45 -9.58
C GLU A 276 33.00 -0.33 -10.53
N TYR A 277 33.52 -1.50 -10.11
CA TYR A 277 34.29 -2.38 -10.97
C TYR A 277 33.49 -2.82 -12.19
N MET A 278 32.26 -3.34 -11.97
CA MET A 278 31.35 -3.72 -13.06
C MET A 278 31.03 -2.52 -13.98
N GLU A 279 30.92 -1.31 -13.43
CA GLU A 279 30.68 -0.10 -14.20
C GLU A 279 31.86 0.30 -15.08
N LYS A 280 33.07 0.24 -14.55
CA LYS A 280 34.31 0.58 -15.27
C LYS A 280 34.63 -0.44 -16.35
N THR A 281 34.45 -1.72 -16.06
CA THR A 281 34.78 -2.82 -16.97
C THR A 281 33.63 -3.20 -17.91
N ARG A 282 32.39 -2.77 -17.59
CA ARG A 282 31.15 -3.16 -18.28
C ARG A 282 30.94 -4.67 -18.32
N CYS A 283 31.45 -5.39 -17.33
CA CYS A 283 31.34 -6.86 -17.23
C CYS A 283 30.16 -7.25 -16.31
N GLY A 284 29.63 -8.45 -16.50
CA GLY A 284 28.69 -9.09 -15.61
C GLY A 284 29.38 -9.63 -14.34
N LEU A 285 28.59 -10.13 -13.40
CA LEU A 285 29.12 -10.65 -12.13
C LEU A 285 30.04 -11.86 -12.33
N TRP A 286 29.70 -12.74 -13.28
CA TRP A 286 30.45 -13.99 -13.53
C TRP A 286 31.70 -13.78 -14.38
N ASP A 287 31.90 -12.60 -14.96
CA ASP A 287 33.10 -12.24 -15.72
C ASP A 287 34.23 -11.68 -14.80
N ILE A 288 33.89 -11.44 -13.50
CA ILE A 288 34.88 -10.98 -12.52
C ILE A 288 35.80 -12.14 -12.18
N SER A 289 37.13 -11.95 -12.29
CA SER A 289 38.11 -13.00 -12.03
C SER A 289 38.13 -13.44 -10.56
N GLU A 290 38.58 -14.67 -10.31
CA GLU A 290 38.76 -15.20 -8.96
C GLU A 290 39.71 -14.32 -8.14
N GLU A 291 40.77 -13.81 -8.75
CA GLU A 291 41.73 -12.91 -8.12
C GLU A 291 41.07 -11.59 -7.70
N ASP A 292 40.23 -10.99 -8.58
CA ASP A 292 39.51 -9.77 -8.29
C ASP A 292 38.47 -9.96 -7.16
N ILE A 293 37.76 -11.09 -7.16
CA ILE A 293 36.83 -11.44 -6.08
C ILE A 293 37.57 -11.60 -4.76
N LEU A 294 38.66 -12.34 -4.72
CA LEU A 294 39.44 -12.57 -3.51
C LEU A 294 40.10 -11.29 -3.01
N TYR A 295 40.67 -10.48 -3.91
CA TYR A 295 41.29 -9.20 -3.58
C TYR A 295 40.24 -8.19 -3.03
N SER A 296 39.08 -8.11 -3.66
CA SER A 296 38.00 -7.18 -3.28
C SER A 296 37.34 -7.58 -1.96
N PHE A 297 37.26 -8.89 -1.65
CA PHE A 297 36.51 -9.39 -0.49
C PHE A 297 37.36 -9.60 0.75
N GLY A 298 38.70 -9.73 0.62
CA GLY A 298 39.62 -9.90 1.74
C GLY A 298 39.16 -10.93 2.79
N ASP A 299 39.93 -11.03 3.90
CA ASP A 299 39.65 -12.03 4.95
C ASP A 299 38.28 -11.86 5.67
N LYS A 300 37.70 -10.67 5.64
CA LYS A 300 36.45 -10.37 6.37
C LYS A 300 35.19 -10.96 5.75
N ASN A 301 35.21 -11.37 4.47
CA ASN A 301 34.05 -11.87 3.73
C ASN A 301 34.27 -13.20 3.00
N LYS A 302 35.19 -14.05 3.49
CA LYS A 302 35.56 -15.35 2.89
C LYS A 302 34.34 -16.23 2.54
N THR A 303 33.30 -16.24 3.38
CA THR A 303 32.09 -17.04 3.16
C THR A 303 31.28 -16.55 1.95
N LEU A 304 31.17 -15.25 1.75
CA LEU A 304 30.44 -14.68 0.62
C LEU A 304 31.28 -14.81 -0.67
N ALA A 305 32.60 -14.55 -0.60
CA ALA A 305 33.50 -14.78 -1.71
C ALA A 305 33.48 -16.22 -2.18
N GLY A 306 33.60 -17.20 -1.27
CA GLY A 306 33.50 -18.62 -1.58
C GLY A 306 32.14 -19.03 -2.18
N PHE A 307 31.06 -18.39 -1.76
CA PHE A 307 29.73 -18.61 -2.34
C PHE A 307 29.66 -18.07 -3.78
N LEU A 308 30.12 -16.85 -4.02
CA LEU A 308 30.12 -16.25 -5.36
C LEU A 308 31.04 -17.00 -6.33
N LEU A 309 32.24 -17.44 -5.89
CA LEU A 309 33.16 -18.24 -6.68
C LEU A 309 32.54 -19.59 -7.10
N LYS A 310 31.84 -20.27 -6.19
CA LYS A 310 31.11 -21.51 -6.54
C LYS A 310 30.04 -21.27 -7.60
N LEU A 311 29.30 -20.16 -7.52
CA LEU A 311 28.30 -19.81 -8.52
C LEU A 311 28.94 -19.39 -9.84
N SER A 312 30.01 -18.60 -9.82
CA SER A 312 30.76 -18.23 -11.02
C SER A 312 31.28 -19.45 -11.75
N ASN A 313 31.94 -20.39 -11.04
CA ASN A 313 32.41 -21.63 -11.62
C ASN A 313 31.29 -22.50 -12.19
N LYS A 314 30.06 -22.43 -11.64
CA LYS A 314 28.89 -23.13 -12.18
C LYS A 314 28.32 -22.39 -13.39
N ALA A 315 28.25 -21.07 -13.37
CA ALA A 315 27.76 -20.23 -14.47
C ALA A 315 28.66 -20.38 -15.72
N ASN A 316 30.00 -20.31 -15.51
CA ASN A 316 30.98 -20.35 -16.60
C ASN A 316 31.14 -21.74 -17.26
N LYS A 317 30.52 -22.79 -16.66
CA LYS A 317 30.45 -24.11 -17.30
C LYS A 317 29.26 -24.27 -18.24
N CYS A 318 28.34 -23.30 -18.27
CA CYS A 318 27.18 -23.34 -19.14
C CYS A 318 27.53 -22.69 -20.48
N GLU A 319 27.24 -23.36 -21.59
CA GLU A 319 27.22 -22.73 -22.92
C GLU A 319 25.95 -21.91 -23.02
N GLY A 320 26.08 -20.58 -23.09
CA GLY A 320 24.93 -19.65 -23.15
C GLY A 320 24.45 -19.14 -21.79
N SER A 321 23.14 -18.98 -21.62
CA SER A 321 22.57 -18.48 -20.36
C SER A 321 22.72 -19.51 -19.21
N PRO A 322 23.08 -19.07 -18.01
CA PRO A 322 23.17 -19.96 -16.85
C PRO A 322 21.82 -20.62 -16.53
N GLY A 323 21.88 -21.85 -16.02
CA GLY A 323 20.66 -22.54 -15.54
C GLY A 323 19.99 -21.83 -14.37
N LYS A 324 18.67 -21.91 -14.30
CA LYS A 324 17.83 -21.24 -13.26
C LYS A 324 18.30 -21.46 -11.81
N GLY A 325 18.98 -22.57 -11.54
CA GLY A 325 19.52 -22.90 -10.23
C GLY A 325 20.54 -21.89 -9.67
N ILE A 326 21.14 -21.06 -10.53
CA ILE A 326 22.02 -19.96 -10.12
C ILE A 326 21.17 -18.83 -9.50
N LEU A 327 20.08 -18.46 -10.16
CA LEU A 327 19.14 -17.47 -9.63
C LEU A 327 18.54 -17.95 -8.30
N VAL A 328 18.08 -19.20 -8.23
CA VAL A 328 17.56 -19.79 -6.99
C VAL A 328 18.59 -19.68 -5.86
N SER A 329 19.86 -19.99 -6.14
CA SER A 329 20.94 -19.89 -5.15
C SER A 329 21.18 -18.46 -4.66
N LEU A 330 21.10 -17.46 -5.56
CA LEU A 330 21.19 -16.04 -5.19
C LEU A 330 20.00 -15.59 -4.34
N VAL A 331 18.80 -16.01 -4.72
CA VAL A 331 17.56 -15.71 -3.99
C VAL A 331 17.61 -16.34 -2.59
N ASP A 332 18.00 -17.60 -2.46
CA ASP A 332 18.15 -18.28 -1.17
C ASP A 332 19.14 -17.57 -0.26
N LYS A 333 20.29 -17.18 -0.81
CA LYS A 333 21.29 -16.40 -0.07
C LYS A 333 20.74 -15.08 0.41
N TYR A 334 19.97 -14.38 -0.42
CA TYR A 334 19.37 -13.10 -0.06
C TYR A 334 18.29 -13.27 1.01
N LEU A 335 17.42 -14.27 0.86
CA LEU A 335 16.40 -14.60 1.85
C LEU A 335 17.01 -14.97 3.22
N ASP A 336 18.10 -15.74 3.26
CA ASP A 336 18.86 -16.03 4.50
C ASP A 336 19.39 -14.75 5.16
N MET A 337 19.93 -13.84 4.36
CA MET A 337 20.39 -12.55 4.87
C MET A 337 19.26 -11.68 5.40
N LEU A 338 18.11 -11.64 4.72
CA LEU A 338 16.91 -10.94 5.18
C LEU A 338 16.37 -11.55 6.47
N GLY A 339 16.48 -12.86 6.64
CA GLY A 339 16.11 -13.56 7.88
C GLY A 339 16.87 -13.08 9.10
N LYS A 340 18.12 -12.60 8.91
CA LYS A 340 19.01 -12.07 9.97
C LYS A 340 18.82 -10.57 10.24
N LYS A 341 18.15 -9.85 9.34
CA LYS A 341 17.84 -8.42 9.54
C LYS A 341 16.67 -8.27 10.53
N LYS A 342 16.59 -7.09 11.17
CA LYS A 342 15.40 -6.73 11.95
C LYS A 342 14.17 -6.87 11.06
N GLN A 343 13.21 -7.68 11.50
CA GLN A 343 12.01 -7.96 10.73
C GLN A 343 11.14 -6.70 10.71
N THR A 344 11.15 -6.01 9.58
CA THR A 344 10.30 -4.87 9.27
C THR A 344 9.32 -5.29 8.19
N GLN A 345 8.22 -4.58 8.07
CA GLN A 345 7.26 -4.82 7.00
C GLN A 345 7.89 -4.78 5.59
N TYR A 346 8.85 -3.87 5.38
CA TYR A 346 9.59 -3.81 4.12
C TYR A 346 10.39 -5.09 3.86
N VAL A 347 11.06 -5.64 4.89
CA VAL A 347 11.79 -6.91 4.79
C VAL A 347 10.85 -8.07 4.48
N GLU A 348 9.68 -8.13 5.12
CA GLU A 348 8.69 -9.18 4.87
C GLU A 348 8.12 -9.13 3.45
N ARG A 349 7.89 -7.93 2.92
CA ARG A 349 7.47 -7.76 1.50
C ARG A 349 8.51 -8.27 0.52
N ILE A 350 9.77 -7.89 0.73
CA ILE A 350 10.87 -8.38 -0.11
C ILE A 350 10.92 -9.91 -0.05
N LYS A 351 10.87 -10.50 1.15
CA LYS A 351 10.85 -11.95 1.32
C LYS A 351 9.71 -12.59 0.54
N SER A 352 8.50 -12.04 0.62
CA SER A 352 7.33 -12.53 -0.08
C SER A 352 7.54 -12.58 -1.59
N VAL A 353 7.96 -11.45 -2.20
CA VAL A 353 8.21 -11.38 -3.65
C VAL A 353 9.34 -12.31 -4.07
N PHE A 354 10.43 -12.39 -3.30
CA PHE A 354 11.55 -13.26 -3.62
C PHE A 354 11.22 -14.75 -3.44
N SER A 355 10.37 -15.10 -2.48
CA SER A 355 9.84 -16.45 -2.34
C SER A 355 9.00 -16.84 -3.57
N SER A 356 8.14 -15.96 -4.06
CA SER A 356 7.38 -16.18 -5.30
C SER A 356 8.28 -16.28 -6.54
N LEU A 357 9.33 -15.47 -6.62
CA LEU A 357 10.30 -15.58 -7.69
C LEU A 357 10.97 -16.96 -7.67
N LYS A 358 11.35 -17.46 -6.48
CA LYS A 358 11.91 -18.80 -6.32
C LYS A 358 10.92 -19.89 -6.75
N GLU A 359 9.67 -19.79 -6.35
CA GLU A 359 8.63 -20.74 -6.74
C GLU A 359 8.37 -20.72 -8.24
N MET A 360 8.35 -19.53 -8.86
CA MET A 360 8.27 -19.39 -10.31
C MET A 360 9.45 -20.11 -10.99
N CYS A 361 10.69 -19.95 -10.48
CA CYS A 361 11.83 -20.71 -10.99
C CYS A 361 11.64 -22.23 -10.84
N ASN A 362 11.07 -22.68 -9.71
CA ASN A 362 10.85 -24.11 -9.45
C ASN A 362 9.74 -24.71 -10.33
N SER A 363 8.76 -23.91 -10.77
CA SER A 363 7.68 -24.35 -11.64
C SER A 363 8.08 -24.49 -13.12
N LEU A 364 9.21 -23.92 -13.54
CA LEU A 364 9.76 -24.10 -14.87
C LEU A 364 10.45 -25.47 -15.01
N ASP A 365 10.65 -25.94 -16.24
CA ASP A 365 11.32 -27.18 -16.54
C ASP A 365 12.72 -27.27 -15.90
N ASN A 366 13.21 -28.46 -15.60
CA ASN A 366 14.47 -28.67 -14.89
C ASN A 366 15.69 -28.11 -15.63
N ASP A 367 15.65 -28.07 -16.94
CA ASP A 367 16.68 -27.57 -17.85
C ASP A 367 16.51 -26.05 -18.17
N ALA A 368 15.46 -25.41 -17.63
CA ALA A 368 15.22 -23.99 -17.83
C ALA A 368 16.41 -23.13 -17.38
N THR A 369 16.69 -22.10 -18.16
CA THR A 369 17.78 -21.15 -17.95
C THR A 369 17.30 -19.93 -17.19
N VAL A 370 18.23 -19.08 -16.74
CA VAL A 370 17.91 -17.74 -16.21
C VAL A 370 17.26 -16.86 -17.28
N GLN A 371 17.55 -17.07 -18.55
CA GLN A 371 16.92 -16.35 -19.65
C GLN A 371 15.43 -16.68 -19.76
N ASP A 372 15.03 -17.94 -19.55
CA ASP A 372 13.63 -18.34 -19.58
C ASP A 372 12.86 -17.70 -18.40
N VAL A 373 13.49 -17.65 -17.23
CA VAL A 373 12.94 -16.89 -16.08
C VAL A 373 12.80 -15.40 -16.41
N ALA A 374 13.79 -14.82 -17.09
CA ALA A 374 13.77 -13.41 -17.49
C ALA A 374 12.61 -13.14 -18.45
N GLN A 375 12.39 -14.02 -19.43
CA GLN A 375 11.29 -13.89 -20.37
C GLN A 375 9.93 -14.00 -19.67
N THR A 376 9.73 -14.97 -18.79
CA THR A 376 8.51 -15.13 -17.99
C THR A 376 8.21 -13.88 -17.16
N LEU A 377 9.24 -13.28 -16.54
CA LEU A 377 9.08 -12.03 -15.80
C LEU A 377 8.75 -10.83 -16.71
N ASP A 378 9.29 -10.76 -17.90
CA ASP A 378 9.00 -9.68 -18.85
C ASP A 378 7.56 -9.77 -19.38
N GLU A 379 7.07 -10.98 -19.66
CA GLU A 379 5.68 -11.23 -20.04
C GLU A 379 4.73 -10.81 -18.90
N LEU A 380 5.01 -11.26 -17.68
CA LEU A 380 4.23 -10.89 -16.49
C LEU A 380 4.28 -9.38 -16.23
N ARG A 381 5.46 -8.73 -16.37
CA ARG A 381 5.59 -7.29 -16.24
C ARG A 381 4.72 -6.55 -17.23
N THR A 382 4.75 -6.98 -18.49
CA THR A 382 3.97 -6.37 -19.57
C THR A 382 2.48 -6.48 -19.27
N ALA A 383 2.01 -7.66 -18.86
CA ALA A 383 0.62 -7.89 -18.47
C ALA A 383 0.20 -6.97 -17.30
N LEU A 384 1.03 -6.85 -16.26
CA LEU A 384 0.74 -6.01 -15.11
C LEU A 384 0.76 -4.52 -15.45
N ASP A 385 1.70 -4.07 -16.29
CA ASP A 385 1.79 -2.68 -16.74
C ASP A 385 0.58 -2.28 -17.60
N VAL A 386 0.09 -3.15 -18.48
CA VAL A 386 -1.14 -2.94 -19.26
C VAL A 386 -2.33 -2.80 -18.29
N ARG A 387 -2.48 -3.68 -17.34
CA ARG A 387 -3.56 -3.66 -16.33
C ARG A 387 -3.54 -2.38 -15.47
N TYR A 388 -2.36 -1.91 -15.10
CA TYR A 388 -2.21 -0.63 -14.40
C TYR A 388 -2.60 0.56 -15.28
N LYS A 389 -2.16 0.58 -16.55
CA LYS A 389 -2.44 1.68 -17.49
C LYS A 389 -3.91 1.74 -17.94
N SER A 390 -4.60 0.62 -17.95
CA SER A 390 -6.02 0.55 -18.32
C SER A 390 -6.99 0.87 -17.19
N ARG A 391 -6.52 1.13 -15.96
CA ARG A 391 -7.37 1.37 -14.77
C ARG A 391 -8.43 2.46 -14.93
N ASP A 392 -8.12 3.50 -15.73
CA ASP A 392 -9.06 4.61 -15.97
C ASP A 392 -10.09 4.31 -17.07
N LYS A 393 -9.89 3.25 -17.88
CA LYS A 393 -10.75 2.86 -19.00
C LYS A 393 -11.74 1.76 -18.63
N VAL A 394 -11.40 0.95 -17.64
CA VAL A 394 -12.20 -0.21 -17.21
C VAL A 394 -13.01 0.15 -15.98
N VAL A 395 -14.07 0.92 -16.18
CA VAL A 395 -15.26 0.90 -15.32
C VAL A 395 -16.17 -0.21 -15.85
N SER A 396 -15.65 -1.43 -16.02
CA SER A 396 -16.47 -2.55 -16.44
C SER A 396 -16.86 -3.38 -15.24
N SER A 397 -18.11 -3.71 -15.19
CA SER A 397 -18.86 -4.42 -14.18
C SER A 397 -18.40 -5.87 -13.89
N LEU A 398 -17.34 -6.36 -14.50
CA LEU A 398 -16.84 -7.72 -14.39
C LEU A 398 -15.29 -7.71 -14.39
N GLY A 399 -14.70 -7.59 -13.22
CA GLY A 399 -13.25 -7.67 -13.08
C GLY A 399 -12.83 -7.53 -11.63
N VAL A 400 -11.58 -7.93 -11.36
CA VAL A 400 -10.97 -7.79 -10.05
C VAL A 400 -10.25 -6.45 -9.96
N THR A 401 -10.49 -5.71 -8.89
CA THR A 401 -9.69 -4.53 -8.56
C THR A 401 -8.73 -4.87 -7.42
N ILE A 402 -7.44 -4.55 -7.55
CA ILE A 402 -6.48 -4.61 -6.45
C ILE A 402 -6.13 -3.19 -6.05
N GLY A 403 -6.35 -2.82 -4.79
CA GLY A 403 -6.13 -1.47 -4.31
C GLY A 403 -5.85 -1.40 -2.81
N SER A 404 -5.25 -0.28 -2.38
CA SER A 404 -5.09 -0.04 -0.95
C SER A 404 -6.42 0.38 -0.32
N VAL A 405 -6.57 0.12 0.98
CA VAL A 405 -7.77 0.54 1.74
C VAL A 405 -8.01 2.04 1.61
N HIS A 406 -6.94 2.85 1.59
CA HIS A 406 -7.03 4.30 1.43
C HIS A 406 -7.65 4.72 0.09
N GLU A 407 -7.27 4.06 -1.00
CA GLU A 407 -7.81 4.34 -2.35
C GLU A 407 -9.24 3.81 -2.54
N TYR A 408 -9.62 2.85 -1.71
CA TYR A 408 -10.93 2.22 -1.77
C TYR A 408 -11.94 2.85 -0.79
N LYS A 409 -11.51 3.82 0.05
CA LYS A 409 -12.42 4.62 0.89
C LYS A 409 -13.49 5.28 0.01
N GLY A 410 -14.74 5.21 0.43
CA GLY A 410 -15.89 5.71 -0.33
C GLY A 410 -16.44 4.76 -1.41
N LYS A 411 -15.69 3.71 -1.80
CA LYS A 411 -16.15 2.70 -2.78
C LYS A 411 -16.78 1.50 -2.08
N GLU A 412 -17.39 0.62 -2.86
CA GLU A 412 -18.02 -0.62 -2.39
C GLU A 412 -17.96 -1.70 -3.48
N CYS A 413 -18.08 -2.96 -3.10
CA CYS A 413 -17.96 -4.12 -3.97
C CYS A 413 -18.82 -5.27 -3.43
N ASP A 414 -19.24 -6.20 -4.29
CA ASP A 414 -20.04 -7.34 -3.84
C ASP A 414 -19.19 -8.29 -2.98
N SER A 415 -17.98 -8.61 -3.43
CA SER A 415 -17.03 -9.50 -2.75
C SER A 415 -15.70 -8.79 -2.47
N VAL A 416 -15.29 -8.71 -1.22
CA VAL A 416 -14.06 -8.06 -0.77
C VAL A 416 -13.12 -9.08 -0.14
N TYR A 417 -11.86 -9.03 -0.55
CA TYR A 417 -10.78 -9.82 0.02
C TYR A 417 -9.82 -8.93 0.79
N ILE A 418 -9.66 -9.16 2.09
CA ILE A 418 -8.63 -8.52 2.89
C ILE A 418 -7.37 -9.38 2.79
N TRP A 419 -6.40 -8.89 2.04
CA TRP A 419 -5.14 -9.56 1.81
C TRP A 419 -4.22 -9.43 3.02
N ASN A 420 -3.80 -10.56 3.57
CA ASN A 420 -2.77 -10.65 4.59
C ASN A 420 -3.09 -9.85 5.87
N ALA A 421 -4.23 -10.17 6.51
CA ALA A 421 -4.63 -9.62 7.81
C ALA A 421 -3.74 -10.15 8.95
N SER A 422 -2.40 -9.93 8.83
CA SER A 422 -1.41 -10.49 9.72
C SER A 422 -0.72 -9.42 10.57
N ARG A 423 -0.03 -9.88 11.63
CA ARG A 423 0.73 -9.03 12.55
C ARG A 423 1.80 -8.23 11.80
N GLY A 424 1.86 -6.93 12.08
CA GLY A 424 2.80 -6.01 11.42
C GLY A 424 2.30 -5.43 10.11
N ILE A 425 1.19 -5.98 9.56
CA ILE A 425 0.45 -5.46 8.41
C ILE A 425 -0.83 -4.74 8.90
N TYR A 426 -1.64 -5.41 9.69
CA TYR A 426 -2.81 -4.87 10.39
C TYR A 426 -2.66 -5.13 11.90
N PRO A 427 -2.24 -4.15 12.71
CA PRO A 427 -1.76 -2.79 12.38
C PRO A 427 -0.37 -2.77 11.77
N LEU A 428 -0.09 -1.71 11.00
CA LEU A 428 1.20 -1.47 10.40
C LEU A 428 2.25 -1.17 11.49
N HIS A 429 3.27 -2.03 11.59
CA HIS A 429 4.26 -1.94 12.69
C HIS A 429 4.92 -0.57 12.79
N ARG A 430 5.25 0.06 11.65
CA ARG A 430 5.88 1.40 11.61
C ARG A 430 4.99 2.45 12.26
N VAL A 431 3.68 2.43 11.97
CA VAL A 431 2.72 3.40 12.51
C VAL A 431 2.64 3.30 14.03
N LEU A 432 2.63 2.06 14.56
CA LEU A 432 2.64 1.84 16.02
C LEU A 432 3.90 2.40 16.68
N MET A 433 5.07 2.23 16.05
CA MET A 433 6.34 2.72 16.58
C MET A 433 6.46 4.24 16.54
N GLU A 434 5.86 4.89 15.54
CA GLU A 434 5.91 6.34 15.37
C GLU A 434 4.84 7.09 16.15
N GLN A 435 3.61 6.53 16.26
CA GLN A 435 2.42 7.22 16.76
C GLN A 435 1.77 6.56 17.98
N GLY A 436 2.23 5.40 18.42
CA GLY A 436 1.71 4.71 19.60
C GLY A 436 0.21 4.41 19.53
N ASP A 437 -0.52 4.77 20.59
CA ASP A 437 -1.97 4.51 20.71
C ASP A 437 -2.80 5.24 19.66
N ALA A 438 -2.44 6.46 19.29
CA ALA A 438 -3.15 7.20 18.25
C ALA A 438 -3.02 6.50 16.88
N GLY A 439 -1.82 6.02 16.57
CA GLY A 439 -1.60 5.21 15.36
C GLY A 439 -2.36 3.88 15.41
N LEU A 440 -2.48 3.24 16.57
CA LEU A 440 -3.27 2.02 16.71
C LEU A 440 -4.75 2.27 16.44
N GLU A 441 -5.30 3.38 16.89
CA GLU A 441 -6.69 3.75 16.64
C GLU A 441 -6.94 4.04 15.14
N GLU A 442 -6.00 4.73 14.47
CA GLU A 442 -6.10 4.97 13.03
C GLU A 442 -6.00 3.66 12.23
N GLU A 443 -5.08 2.77 12.58
CA GLU A 443 -4.96 1.44 11.96
C GLU A 443 -6.22 0.59 12.15
N ARG A 444 -6.91 0.72 13.29
CA ARG A 444 -8.19 0.04 13.53
C ARG A 444 -9.31 0.62 12.66
N ARG A 445 -9.31 1.94 12.41
CA ARG A 445 -10.22 2.57 11.44
C ARG A 445 -9.94 2.09 10.02
N ILE A 446 -8.67 1.95 9.63
CA ILE A 446 -8.29 1.40 8.32
C ILE A 446 -8.83 -0.02 8.17
N PHE A 447 -8.67 -0.85 9.19
CA PHE A 447 -9.18 -2.22 9.15
C PHE A 447 -10.72 -2.26 9.13
N TYR A 448 -11.38 -1.43 9.93
CA TYR A 448 -12.84 -1.26 9.92
C TYR A 448 -13.35 -0.84 8.53
N ILE A 449 -12.69 0.13 7.89
CA ILE A 449 -13.02 0.54 6.53
C ILE A 449 -12.90 -0.66 5.58
N ALA A 450 -11.81 -1.41 5.64
CA ALA A 450 -11.60 -2.57 4.77
C ALA A 450 -12.76 -3.56 4.88
N CYS A 451 -13.15 -3.94 6.10
CA CYS A 451 -14.26 -4.85 6.37
C CYS A 451 -15.62 -4.30 5.91
N THR A 452 -15.82 -2.99 5.99
CA THR A 452 -17.13 -2.38 5.64
C THR A 452 -17.27 -2.01 4.17
N ARG A 453 -16.40 -2.49 3.27
CA ARG A 453 -16.53 -2.27 1.81
C ARG A 453 -17.38 -3.33 1.11
N ALA A 454 -17.58 -4.49 1.72
CA ALA A 454 -18.34 -5.58 1.15
C ALA A 454 -19.85 -5.33 1.25
N LYS A 455 -20.57 -5.62 0.14
CA LYS A 455 -22.05 -5.62 0.08
C LYS A 455 -22.63 -7.00 0.33
N GLU A 456 -21.88 -8.08 0.09
CA GLU A 456 -22.39 -9.44 0.22
C GLU A 456 -21.42 -10.36 0.94
N LEU A 457 -20.13 -10.31 0.57
CA LEU A 457 -19.14 -11.27 1.02
C LEU A 457 -17.81 -10.60 1.38
N GLU A 458 -17.31 -10.94 2.56
CA GLU A 458 -15.96 -10.61 2.97
C GLU A 458 -15.12 -11.87 3.14
N THR A 459 -13.90 -11.87 2.59
CA THR A 459 -12.93 -12.94 2.77
C THR A 459 -11.67 -12.39 3.42
N ILE A 460 -11.33 -12.88 4.59
CA ILE A 460 -10.14 -12.47 5.34
C ILE A 460 -9.07 -13.55 5.21
N LEU A 461 -7.93 -13.19 4.63
CA LEU A 461 -6.78 -14.06 4.47
C LEU A 461 -5.69 -13.66 5.46
N THR A 462 -5.16 -14.61 6.21
CA THR A 462 -4.10 -14.39 7.20
C THR A 462 -3.10 -15.53 7.24
N LEU A 463 -1.90 -15.28 7.76
CA LEU A 463 -0.87 -16.30 7.96
C LEU A 463 -1.01 -16.95 9.34
N GLU A 464 -0.90 -18.26 9.39
CA GLU A 464 -0.92 -19.06 10.60
C GLU A 464 0.17 -18.64 11.59
N GLY A 465 -0.20 -18.46 12.86
CA GLY A 465 0.69 -17.99 13.92
C GLY A 465 1.08 -16.51 13.83
N SER A 466 0.58 -15.79 12.81
CA SER A 466 0.85 -14.38 12.61
C SER A 466 -0.41 -13.53 12.49
N GLU A 467 -1.54 -14.03 12.93
CA GLU A 467 -2.84 -13.37 12.82
C GLU A 467 -2.82 -11.97 13.44
N SER A 468 -3.52 -11.06 12.77
CA SER A 468 -3.70 -9.69 13.27
C SER A 468 -4.38 -9.69 14.65
N ARG A 469 -3.96 -8.74 15.51
CA ARG A 469 -4.70 -8.48 16.75
C ARG A 469 -6.14 -8.05 16.50
N PHE A 470 -6.42 -7.40 15.38
CA PHE A 470 -7.77 -6.94 15.03
C PHE A 470 -8.73 -8.10 14.80
N LEU A 471 -8.25 -9.24 14.28
CA LEU A 471 -9.06 -10.45 14.17
C LEU A 471 -9.52 -11.00 15.54
N LYS A 472 -8.67 -10.83 16.57
CA LYS A 472 -9.02 -11.19 17.96
C LYS A 472 -9.96 -10.19 18.64
N GLU A 473 -10.07 -9.00 18.06
CA GLU A 473 -10.95 -7.92 18.52
C GLU A 473 -12.33 -7.98 17.84
N MET A 474 -12.46 -8.73 16.72
CA MET A 474 -13.73 -9.00 16.02
C MET A 474 -14.53 -10.12 16.70
N ASP A 475 -15.82 -10.16 16.41
CA ASP A 475 -16.68 -11.33 16.65
C ASP A 475 -16.80 -12.17 15.37
N LEU A 476 -15.96 -13.20 15.27
CA LEU A 476 -15.96 -14.13 14.15
C LEU A 476 -16.81 -15.38 14.38
N SER A 477 -17.71 -15.40 15.36
CA SER A 477 -18.54 -16.55 15.69
C SER A 477 -19.45 -17.02 14.55
N GLN A 478 -19.79 -16.11 13.64
CA GLN A 478 -20.59 -16.40 12.43
C GLN A 478 -19.73 -16.51 11.16
N ALA A 479 -18.43 -16.39 11.26
CA ALA A 479 -17.56 -16.56 10.10
C ALA A 479 -17.41 -18.03 9.71
N GLY A 480 -17.57 -18.33 8.44
CA GLY A 480 -17.24 -19.63 7.88
C GLY A 480 -15.72 -19.83 7.86
N GLU A 481 -15.20 -20.77 8.64
CA GLU A 481 -13.81 -21.17 8.52
C GLU A 481 -13.64 -21.99 7.24
N VAL A 482 -12.79 -21.52 6.32
CA VAL A 482 -12.61 -22.14 5.00
C VAL A 482 -11.23 -22.74 4.91
N ALA A 483 -11.18 -24.00 4.49
CA ALA A 483 -9.91 -24.72 4.31
C ALA A 483 -9.04 -24.06 3.23
N PRO A 484 -7.73 -23.90 3.48
CA PRO A 484 -6.80 -23.33 2.52
C PRO A 484 -6.62 -24.23 1.29
N VAL A 485 -6.35 -23.60 0.13
CA VAL A 485 -6.06 -24.30 -1.12
C VAL A 485 -4.56 -24.49 -1.26
N VAL A 486 -4.07 -25.67 -0.99
CA VAL A 486 -2.62 -25.99 -0.97
C VAL A 486 -2.02 -25.98 -2.37
N SER A 487 -2.74 -26.44 -3.40
CA SER A 487 -2.30 -26.37 -4.79
C SER A 487 -3.48 -26.14 -5.73
N LEU A 488 -3.33 -25.26 -6.70
CA LEU A 488 -4.19 -25.22 -7.87
C LEU A 488 -3.67 -26.36 -8.76
N GLY A 489 -4.40 -27.47 -8.85
CA GLY A 489 -3.99 -28.67 -9.60
C GLY A 489 -3.44 -28.28 -10.97
N GLY A 490 -2.20 -28.63 -11.23
CA GLY A 490 -1.44 -28.17 -12.38
C GLY A 490 -2.11 -28.50 -13.70
N VAL A 491 -2.59 -27.49 -14.36
CA VAL A 491 -2.67 -27.45 -15.82
C VAL A 491 -2.08 -26.09 -16.21
N LEU A 492 -0.79 -26.05 -16.36
CA LEU A 492 -0.16 -25.08 -17.23
C LEU A 492 -0.64 -25.39 -18.65
N ASN A 493 -1.79 -24.89 -19.04
CA ASN A 493 -2.10 -24.74 -20.44
C ASN A 493 -1.21 -23.61 -20.97
N SER A 494 -0.03 -24.01 -21.41
CA SER A 494 0.78 -23.30 -22.37
C SER A 494 -0.11 -23.01 -23.58
N ASN A 495 -0.07 -21.74 -24.04
CA ASN A 495 -0.70 -21.24 -25.27
C ASN A 495 -2.21 -20.92 -25.20
N ARG A 496 -2.57 -19.86 -24.48
CA ARG A 496 -3.53 -18.89 -25.02
C ARG A 496 -2.81 -17.57 -25.24
N ASN A 497 -2.40 -17.35 -26.48
CA ASN A 497 -2.21 -15.99 -27.00
C ASN A 497 -3.58 -15.32 -26.89
N LEU A 498 -3.77 -14.48 -25.88
CA LEU A 498 -4.93 -13.59 -25.81
C LEU A 498 -4.81 -12.66 -27.01
N THR A 499 -5.77 -12.75 -27.92
CA THR A 499 -5.90 -11.79 -29.02
C THR A 499 -6.26 -10.43 -28.47
N GLU A 500 -5.91 -9.36 -29.18
CA GLU A 500 -6.23 -7.97 -28.76
C GLU A 500 -7.72 -7.78 -28.44
N ASP A 501 -8.61 -8.58 -29.02
CA ASP A 501 -10.06 -8.57 -28.79
C ASP A 501 -10.50 -9.23 -27.47
N GLU A 502 -9.65 -10.00 -26.79
CA GLU A 502 -9.93 -10.63 -25.48
C GLU A 502 -9.37 -9.81 -24.30
N ILE A 503 -8.67 -8.70 -24.59
CA ILE A 503 -8.08 -7.79 -23.61
C ILE A 503 -8.99 -6.57 -23.33
N PHE A 504 -10.03 -6.37 -24.16
CA PHE A 504 -10.98 -5.25 -24.03
C PHE A 504 -12.34 -5.67 -23.48
#